data_f3acbcfae86d1ae499c2320a7fadc3c7
#
_entry.id   f3acbcfae86d1ae499c2320a7fadc3c7
#
_cell.length_a   1.000
_cell.length_b   1.000
_cell.length_c   1.000
_cell.angle_alpha   90.00
_cell.angle_beta   90.00
_cell.angle_gamma   90.00
#
_symmetry.space_group_name_H-M   'P 1'
#
loop_
_entity.id
_entity.type
_entity.pdbx_description
1 polymer ?
#
loop_
_entity_poly.entity_id
_entity_poly.type
_entity_poly.pdbx_seq_one_letter_code
_entity_poly.pdbx_strand_id
1 'polypeptide(L)'
;MVLRWVFGLGLCIAGSAGAMGGQNGVMGRMVPARADAPSVAAASSARSQYVLSCAGCHGFDGAGSKRSNVPDMRRLGDFLRVPGGRDFIIKVPGVMGSGLDDEQVAAVTNWVLAGMARDSVPPGTRPYSADEVRRARASAPVDVMKARREIVDAARRMGVVIE
;
A
#
# COMPACT_ATOMS: atom_id res chain seq x y z
N MET A 1 72.13 -40.86 -16.31
CA MET A 1 71.81 -40.71 -17.74
C MET A 1 70.96 -39.47 -17.83
N VAL A 2 71.55 -38.30 -17.97
CA VAL A 2 71.84 -37.55 -19.21
C VAL A 2 70.50 -37.30 -19.95
N LEU A 3 70.04 -36.03 -20.06
CA LEU A 3 70.29 -35.02 -21.06
C LEU A 3 69.20 -33.98 -20.99
N ARG A 4 69.38 -32.74 -20.61
CA ARG A 4 69.80 -31.55 -21.40
C ARG A 4 68.64 -30.96 -22.27
N TRP A 5 68.42 -29.66 -21.96
CA TRP A 5 68.23 -28.50 -22.80
C TRP A 5 66.90 -28.43 -23.61
N VAL A 6 66.21 -27.26 -23.64
CA VAL A 6 66.57 -26.02 -24.37
C VAL A 6 65.75 -24.84 -23.92
N PHE A 7 66.40 -23.71 -23.85
CA PHE A 7 65.86 -22.36 -23.72
C PHE A 7 64.91 -21.99 -24.87
N GLY A 8 63.83 -21.28 -24.55
CA GLY A 8 63.01 -20.55 -25.52
C GLY A 8 62.71 -19.16 -24.97
N LEU A 9 63.54 -18.19 -25.38
CA LEU A 9 63.32 -16.74 -25.26
C LEU A 9 62.20 -16.37 -26.23
N GLY A 10 61.22 -15.61 -25.82
CA GLY A 10 60.20 -15.10 -26.74
C GLY A 10 59.32 -13.99 -26.14
N LEU A 11 59.83 -12.81 -26.23
CA LEU A 11 59.21 -11.57 -26.71
C LEU A 11 58.11 -10.94 -25.87
N CYS A 12 58.48 -9.89 -25.14
CA CYS A 12 57.59 -8.83 -24.65
C CYS A 12 56.93 -8.11 -25.81
N ILE A 13 55.61 -8.10 -25.86
CA ILE A 13 54.85 -7.11 -26.61
C ILE A 13 54.14 -6.21 -25.62
N ALA A 14 54.67 -5.00 -25.47
CA ALA A 14 54.01 -3.90 -24.81
C ALA A 14 52.83 -3.43 -25.69
N GLY A 15 51.58 -3.73 -25.27
CA GLY A 15 50.37 -3.25 -25.91
C GLY A 15 49.78 -2.09 -25.10
N SER A 16 49.64 -1.00 -25.77
CA SER A 16 49.32 0.36 -25.35
C SER A 16 48.06 0.47 -24.49
N ALA A 17 48.16 1.28 -23.47
CA ALA A 17 47.05 1.82 -22.68
C ALA A 17 46.03 2.57 -23.55
N GLY A 18 44.86 2.01 -23.72
CA GLY A 18 43.68 2.72 -24.15
C GLY A 18 42.92 3.22 -22.91
N ALA A 19 43.17 4.46 -22.55
CA ALA A 19 42.31 5.18 -21.62
C ALA A 19 41.01 5.51 -22.32
N MET A 20 39.94 4.77 -22.04
CA MET A 20 38.61 5.13 -22.47
C MET A 20 37.77 5.49 -21.26
N GLY A 21 37.44 6.77 -21.25
CA GLY A 21 36.17 7.36 -20.91
C GLY A 21 35.60 7.05 -19.52
N GLY A 22 35.79 8.01 -18.60
CA GLY A 22 35.06 8.08 -17.38
C GLY A 22 33.55 8.00 -17.66
N GLN A 23 32.93 6.89 -17.29
CA GLN A 23 31.50 6.87 -17.02
C GLN A 23 31.30 7.56 -15.67
N ASN A 24 30.90 8.83 -15.73
CA ASN A 24 30.31 9.51 -14.60
C ASN A 24 29.03 8.73 -14.24
N GLY A 25 29.19 7.67 -13.44
CA GLY A 25 28.11 7.03 -12.76
C GLY A 25 27.47 8.07 -11.85
N VAL A 26 26.36 8.66 -12.30
CA VAL A 26 25.41 9.31 -11.40
C VAL A 26 25.03 8.20 -10.41
N MET A 27 25.71 8.17 -9.27
CA MET A 27 25.25 7.43 -8.10
C MET A 27 23.90 8.02 -7.74
N GLY A 28 22.85 7.47 -8.35
CA GLY A 28 21.50 7.71 -7.93
C GLY A 28 21.46 7.39 -6.45
N ARG A 29 21.27 8.44 -5.65
CA ARG A 29 21.07 8.32 -4.21
C ARG A 29 19.92 7.35 -4.03
N MET A 30 20.20 6.09 -3.71
CA MET A 30 19.18 5.13 -3.33
C MET A 30 18.50 5.70 -2.08
N VAL A 31 17.34 6.30 -2.29
CA VAL A 31 16.44 6.63 -1.19
C VAL A 31 16.10 5.29 -0.57
N PRO A 32 16.38 5.05 0.73
CA PRO A 32 16.01 3.80 1.34
C PRO A 32 14.51 3.63 1.17
N ALA A 33 14.09 2.53 0.54
CA ALA A 33 12.70 2.17 0.46
C ALA A 33 12.16 2.16 1.89
N ARG A 34 11.06 2.89 2.14
CA ARG A 34 10.36 2.80 3.42
C ARG A 34 10.08 1.33 3.65
N ALA A 35 10.53 0.80 4.79
CA ALA A 35 10.38 -0.61 5.15
C ALA A 35 8.90 -1.07 5.15
N ASP A 36 7.97 -0.14 5.17
CA ASP A 36 6.52 -0.33 5.27
C ASP A 36 5.81 -0.18 3.90
N ALA A 37 6.51 0.12 2.81
CA ALA A 37 5.89 0.21 1.50
C ALA A 37 5.62 -1.20 0.95
N PRO A 38 4.38 -1.51 0.51
CA PRO A 38 4.08 -2.81 -0.09
C PRO A 38 4.94 -3.01 -1.35
N SER A 39 5.35 -4.25 -1.60
CA SER A 39 6.03 -4.60 -2.84
C SER A 39 5.14 -4.29 -4.04
N VAL A 40 5.73 -4.07 -5.22
CA VAL A 40 4.97 -3.83 -6.47
C VAL A 40 3.99 -4.98 -6.75
N ALA A 41 4.37 -6.22 -6.45
CA ALA A 41 3.50 -7.39 -6.60
C ALA A 41 2.31 -7.36 -5.62
N ALA A 42 2.54 -6.98 -4.36
CA ALA A 42 1.47 -6.86 -3.37
C ALA A 42 0.52 -5.70 -3.71
N ALA A 43 1.03 -4.57 -4.19
CA ALA A 43 0.22 -3.44 -4.63
C ALA A 43 -0.64 -3.76 -5.86
N SER A 44 -0.11 -4.52 -6.83
CA SER A 44 -0.88 -4.96 -8.01
C SER A 44 -1.95 -6.00 -7.64
N SER A 45 -1.68 -6.89 -6.68
CA SER A 45 -2.69 -7.81 -6.14
C SER A 45 -3.82 -7.06 -5.43
N ALA A 46 -3.50 -6.11 -4.55
CA ALA A 46 -4.49 -5.30 -3.83
C ALA A 46 -5.37 -4.49 -4.79
N ARG A 47 -4.77 -3.90 -5.85
CA ARG A 47 -5.53 -3.22 -6.91
C ARG A 47 -6.50 -4.17 -7.61
N SER A 48 -6.06 -5.36 -7.96
CA SER A 48 -6.92 -6.34 -8.63
C SER A 48 -8.09 -6.76 -7.74
N GLN A 49 -7.85 -6.98 -6.45
CA GLN A 49 -8.89 -7.28 -5.45
C GLN A 49 -9.87 -6.12 -5.31
N TYR A 50 -9.39 -4.88 -5.28
CA TYR A 50 -10.26 -3.69 -5.28
C TYR A 50 -11.17 -3.68 -6.50
N VAL A 51 -10.63 -3.90 -7.70
CA VAL A 51 -11.40 -3.92 -8.94
C VAL A 51 -12.49 -4.99 -8.92
N LEU A 52 -12.16 -6.19 -8.42
CA LEU A 52 -13.08 -7.32 -8.40
C LEU A 52 -14.15 -7.22 -7.30
N SER A 53 -13.80 -6.66 -6.14
CA SER A 53 -14.67 -6.73 -4.94
C SER A 53 -15.27 -5.39 -4.51
N CYS A 54 -14.74 -4.26 -4.99
CA CYS A 54 -15.13 -2.93 -4.50
C CYS A 54 -15.56 -1.97 -5.62
N ALA A 55 -14.88 -1.98 -6.76
CA ALA A 55 -15.06 -0.98 -7.80
C ALA A 55 -16.45 -1.01 -8.45
N GLY A 56 -17.16 -2.15 -8.43
CA GLY A 56 -18.53 -2.26 -8.94
C GLY A 56 -19.51 -1.29 -8.29
N CYS A 57 -19.31 -0.97 -7.01
CA CYS A 57 -20.11 0.00 -6.27
C CYS A 57 -19.41 1.34 -6.11
N HIS A 58 -18.10 1.33 -5.78
CA HIS A 58 -17.35 2.53 -5.43
C HIS A 58 -16.71 3.25 -6.63
N GLY A 59 -16.75 2.65 -7.83
CA GLY A 59 -16.04 3.18 -9.00
C GLY A 59 -14.53 2.85 -8.97
N PHE A 60 -13.88 3.00 -10.11
CA PHE A 60 -12.43 2.77 -10.22
C PHE A 60 -11.58 3.82 -9.51
N ASP A 61 -12.15 5.00 -9.28
CA ASP A 61 -11.54 6.15 -8.61
C ASP A 61 -11.95 6.30 -7.14
N GLY A 62 -12.82 5.41 -6.65
CA GLY A 62 -13.33 5.44 -5.29
C GLY A 62 -14.37 6.52 -5.00
N ALA A 63 -14.89 7.23 -6.01
CA ALA A 63 -15.82 8.34 -5.82
C ALA A 63 -17.19 7.93 -5.26
N GLY A 64 -17.52 6.63 -5.33
CA GLY A 64 -18.82 6.13 -4.88
C GLY A 64 -19.99 6.63 -5.74
N SER A 65 -21.16 6.67 -5.15
CA SER A 65 -22.38 7.13 -5.82
C SER A 65 -23.38 7.72 -4.83
N LYS A 66 -23.61 9.01 -4.90
CA LYS A 66 -24.64 9.68 -4.07
C LYS A 66 -26.05 9.13 -4.36
N ARG A 67 -26.32 8.81 -5.65
CA ARG A 67 -27.61 8.28 -6.07
C ARG A 67 -27.94 6.92 -5.44
N SER A 68 -26.89 6.10 -5.23
CA SER A 68 -27.02 4.73 -4.68
C SER A 68 -26.57 4.66 -3.21
N ASN A 69 -26.37 5.80 -2.55
CA ASN A 69 -25.85 5.89 -1.18
C ASN A 69 -24.53 5.13 -0.95
N VAL A 70 -23.68 5.06 -1.97
CA VAL A 70 -22.34 4.48 -1.87
C VAL A 70 -21.34 5.56 -1.48
N PRO A 71 -20.68 5.46 -0.31
CA PRO A 71 -19.77 6.49 0.17
C PRO A 71 -18.55 6.72 -0.74
N ASP A 72 -18.05 7.96 -0.75
CA ASP A 72 -16.79 8.32 -1.37
C ASP A 72 -15.62 7.81 -0.52
N MET A 73 -14.80 6.93 -1.09
CA MET A 73 -13.64 6.34 -0.42
C MET A 73 -12.42 7.27 -0.43
N ARG A 74 -12.41 8.33 -1.24
CA ARG A 74 -11.27 9.26 -1.34
C ARG A 74 -11.04 10.06 -0.05
N ARG A 75 -12.05 10.08 0.82
CA ARG A 75 -11.99 10.70 2.15
C ARG A 75 -11.96 9.68 3.30
N LEU A 76 -11.65 8.41 2.99
CA LEU A 76 -11.65 7.32 3.97
C LEU A 76 -10.69 7.57 5.14
N GLY A 77 -9.57 8.27 4.89
CA GLY A 77 -8.60 8.61 5.92
C GLY A 77 -9.12 9.50 7.03
N ASP A 78 -10.19 10.28 6.80
CA ASP A 78 -10.77 11.13 7.84
C ASP A 78 -11.36 10.33 9.01
N PHE A 79 -11.84 9.11 8.75
CA PHE A 79 -12.27 8.18 9.80
C PHE A 79 -11.14 7.83 10.77
N LEU A 80 -9.90 7.80 10.31
CA LEU A 80 -8.73 7.47 11.14
C LEU A 80 -8.40 8.54 12.19
N ARG A 81 -9.02 9.72 12.06
CA ARG A 81 -8.88 10.83 13.03
C ARG A 81 -9.81 10.70 14.23
N VAL A 82 -10.79 9.78 14.15
CA VAL A 82 -11.87 9.69 15.12
C VAL A 82 -11.78 8.36 15.87
N PRO A 83 -11.98 8.35 17.20
CA PRO A 83 -12.04 7.10 17.97
C PRO A 83 -13.05 6.12 17.37
N GLY A 84 -12.66 4.86 17.20
CA GLY A 84 -13.48 3.80 16.60
C GLY A 84 -13.57 3.84 15.08
N GLY A 85 -13.17 4.93 14.41
CA GLY A 85 -13.26 5.04 12.96
C GLY A 85 -12.38 4.05 12.23
N ARG A 86 -11.19 3.75 12.77
CA ARG A 86 -10.30 2.74 12.21
C ARG A 86 -10.94 1.35 12.17
N ASP A 87 -11.57 0.93 13.25
CA ASP A 87 -12.31 -0.32 13.31
C ASP A 87 -13.54 -0.30 12.39
N PHE A 88 -14.26 0.82 12.38
CA PHE A 88 -15.47 0.98 11.59
C PHE A 88 -15.25 0.74 10.09
N ILE A 89 -14.14 1.22 9.52
CA ILE A 89 -13.78 1.00 8.11
C ILE A 89 -13.80 -0.49 7.74
N ILE A 90 -13.38 -1.37 8.66
CA ILE A 90 -13.36 -2.82 8.43
C ILE A 90 -14.73 -3.45 8.65
N LYS A 91 -15.56 -2.87 9.51
CA LYS A 91 -16.85 -3.43 9.94
C LYS A 91 -18.03 -3.09 9.03
N VAL A 92 -17.82 -2.33 7.98
CA VAL A 92 -18.89 -1.98 7.05
C VAL A 92 -19.31 -3.20 6.21
N PRO A 93 -20.61 -3.31 5.83
CA PRO A 93 -21.14 -4.50 5.15
C PRO A 93 -20.38 -4.88 3.87
N GLY A 94 -19.94 -3.89 3.08
CA GLY A 94 -19.17 -4.13 1.86
C GLY A 94 -17.83 -4.82 2.12
N VAL A 95 -17.15 -4.50 3.21
CA VAL A 95 -15.90 -5.16 3.60
C VAL A 95 -16.17 -6.51 4.24
N MET A 96 -17.16 -6.58 5.14
CA MET A 96 -17.53 -7.83 5.81
C MET A 96 -18.00 -8.91 4.84
N GLY A 97 -18.75 -8.54 3.81
CA GLY A 97 -19.30 -9.44 2.79
C GLY A 97 -18.47 -9.55 1.51
N SER A 98 -17.25 -9.01 1.46
CA SER A 98 -16.41 -8.98 0.25
C SER A 98 -15.93 -10.34 -0.25
N GLY A 99 -15.97 -11.39 0.59
CA GLY A 99 -15.35 -12.69 0.31
C GLY A 99 -13.83 -12.72 0.42
N LEU A 100 -13.20 -11.58 0.71
CA LEU A 100 -11.75 -11.47 0.92
C LEU A 100 -11.37 -11.98 2.32
N ASP A 101 -10.21 -12.65 2.43
CA ASP A 101 -9.64 -12.99 3.73
C ASP A 101 -9.05 -11.76 4.46
N ASP A 102 -8.56 -11.94 5.68
CA ASP A 102 -8.11 -10.83 6.53
C ASP A 102 -6.85 -10.15 5.98
N GLU A 103 -5.95 -10.92 5.34
CA GLU A 103 -4.74 -10.39 4.70
C GLU A 103 -5.11 -9.57 3.46
N GLN A 104 -6.03 -10.07 2.66
CA GLN A 104 -6.51 -9.40 1.46
C GLN A 104 -7.25 -8.11 1.81
N VAL A 105 -8.10 -8.12 2.84
CA VAL A 105 -8.77 -6.90 3.32
C VAL A 105 -7.76 -5.88 3.84
N ALA A 106 -6.77 -6.29 4.62
CA ALA A 106 -5.71 -5.39 5.07
C ALA A 106 -4.96 -4.79 3.87
N ALA A 107 -4.60 -5.60 2.89
CA ALA A 107 -3.89 -5.18 1.69
C ALA A 107 -4.70 -4.17 0.86
N VAL A 108 -5.99 -4.45 0.59
CA VAL A 108 -6.88 -3.56 -0.17
C VAL A 108 -7.11 -2.25 0.57
N THR A 109 -7.39 -2.32 1.89
CA THR A 109 -7.60 -1.12 2.70
C THR A 109 -6.36 -0.23 2.71
N ASN A 110 -5.19 -0.80 2.90
CA ASN A 110 -3.93 -0.08 2.85
C ASN A 110 -3.66 0.53 1.47
N TRP A 111 -3.98 -0.20 0.39
CA TRP A 111 -3.85 0.30 -0.97
C TRP A 111 -4.77 1.49 -1.25
N VAL A 112 -6.03 1.44 -0.80
CA VAL A 112 -6.98 2.56 -0.89
C VAL A 112 -6.46 3.78 -0.12
N LEU A 113 -6.01 3.59 1.13
CA LEU A 113 -5.49 4.66 1.98
C LEU A 113 -4.21 5.28 1.43
N ALA A 114 -3.31 4.47 0.86
CA ALA A 114 -2.06 4.97 0.28
C ALA A 114 -2.24 5.64 -1.09
N GLY A 115 -3.30 5.28 -1.81
CA GLY A 115 -3.62 5.77 -3.14
C GLY A 115 -4.72 6.81 -3.16
N MET A 116 -5.95 6.38 -3.42
CA MET A 116 -7.08 7.29 -3.68
C MET A 116 -7.52 8.12 -2.47
N ALA A 117 -7.29 7.65 -1.24
CA ALA A 117 -7.63 8.37 -0.01
C ALA A 117 -6.44 9.10 0.64
N ARG A 118 -5.26 9.08 0.00
CA ARG A 118 -3.99 9.53 0.58
C ARG A 118 -4.06 10.91 1.22
N ASP A 119 -4.74 11.85 0.59
CA ASP A 119 -4.78 13.25 1.03
C ASP A 119 -5.62 13.46 2.31
N SER A 120 -6.42 12.46 2.70
CA SER A 120 -7.21 12.47 3.93
C SER A 120 -6.54 11.72 5.10
N VAL A 121 -5.50 10.92 4.83
CA VAL A 121 -4.84 10.06 5.82
C VAL A 121 -3.96 10.90 6.77
N PRO A 122 -4.13 10.78 8.10
CA PRO A 122 -3.27 11.46 9.06
C PRO A 122 -1.81 11.02 8.94
N PRO A 123 -0.83 11.94 9.10
CA PRO A 123 0.58 11.58 9.19
C PRO A 123 0.83 10.54 10.28
N GLY A 124 1.73 9.59 10.01
CA GLY A 124 2.07 8.53 10.97
C GLY A 124 1.04 7.42 11.12
N THR A 125 0.00 7.40 10.28
CA THR A 125 -0.97 6.29 10.26
C THR A 125 -0.28 4.97 9.97
N ARG A 126 -0.44 4.00 10.88
CA ARG A 126 0.07 2.64 10.68
C ARG A 126 -0.80 1.90 9.63
N PRO A 127 -0.20 1.08 8.76
CA PRO A 127 -0.96 0.17 7.92
C PRO A 127 -1.84 -0.78 8.75
N TYR A 128 -2.91 -1.28 8.16
CA TYR A 128 -3.70 -2.38 8.73
C TYR A 128 -2.91 -3.68 8.64
N SER A 129 -3.02 -4.51 9.66
CA SER A 129 -2.54 -5.89 9.65
C SER A 129 -3.72 -6.87 9.55
N ALA A 130 -3.46 -8.10 9.09
CA ALA A 130 -4.46 -9.17 9.06
C ALA A 130 -5.04 -9.45 10.46
N ASP A 131 -4.21 -9.42 11.49
CA ASP A 131 -4.66 -9.60 12.88
C ASP A 131 -5.61 -8.50 13.35
N GLU A 132 -5.38 -7.27 12.92
CA GLU A 132 -6.28 -6.15 13.23
C GLU A 132 -7.63 -6.32 12.51
N VAL A 133 -7.61 -6.70 11.24
CA VAL A 133 -8.81 -6.99 10.46
C VAL A 133 -9.62 -8.12 11.11
N ARG A 134 -8.96 -9.22 11.49
CA ARG A 134 -9.62 -10.35 12.17
C ARG A 134 -10.32 -9.93 13.46
N ARG A 135 -9.63 -9.15 14.32
CA ARG A 135 -10.23 -8.62 15.56
C ARG A 135 -11.43 -7.72 15.29
N ALA A 136 -11.31 -6.84 14.31
CA ALA A 136 -12.41 -5.95 13.93
C ALA A 136 -13.64 -6.73 13.44
N ARG A 137 -13.42 -7.73 12.58
CA ARG A 137 -14.49 -8.59 12.05
C ARG A 137 -15.22 -9.41 13.12
N ALA A 138 -14.51 -9.83 14.18
CA ALA A 138 -15.10 -10.59 15.27
C ALA A 138 -16.16 -9.82 16.07
N SER A 139 -16.23 -8.49 15.93
CA SER A 139 -17.13 -7.61 16.69
C SER A 139 -17.88 -6.62 15.79
N ALA A 140 -18.45 -7.12 14.71
CA ALA A 140 -19.26 -6.30 13.79
C ALA A 140 -20.46 -5.65 14.52
N PRO A 141 -20.79 -4.38 14.24
CA PRO A 141 -21.94 -3.73 14.85
C PRO A 141 -23.24 -4.35 14.30
N VAL A 142 -24.23 -4.50 15.17
CA VAL A 142 -25.58 -4.96 14.79
C VAL A 142 -26.27 -3.91 13.90
N ASP A 143 -26.06 -2.61 14.19
CA ASP A 143 -26.58 -1.49 13.42
C ASP A 143 -25.43 -0.62 12.92
N VAL A 144 -25.05 -0.85 11.67
CA VAL A 144 -23.95 -0.13 10.99
C VAL A 144 -24.28 1.35 10.80
N MET A 145 -25.55 1.68 10.54
CA MET A 145 -25.96 3.08 10.36
C MET A 145 -25.89 3.86 11.66
N LYS A 146 -26.24 3.24 12.78
CA LYS A 146 -26.08 3.83 14.11
C LYS A 146 -24.59 4.05 14.41
N ALA A 147 -23.75 3.03 14.22
CA ALA A 147 -22.31 3.14 14.43
C ALA A 147 -21.70 4.26 13.57
N ARG A 148 -22.12 4.40 12.31
CA ARG A 148 -21.69 5.50 11.45
C ARG A 148 -22.09 6.87 12.00
N ARG A 149 -23.33 7.03 12.43
CA ARG A 149 -23.81 8.30 13.03
C ARG A 149 -22.96 8.69 14.24
N GLU A 150 -22.69 7.76 15.15
CA GLU A 150 -21.89 7.99 16.35
C GLU A 150 -20.48 8.47 16.00
N ILE A 151 -19.84 7.90 14.99
CA ILE A 151 -18.51 8.32 14.47
C ILE A 151 -18.60 9.70 13.84
N VAL A 152 -19.60 9.97 13.01
CA VAL A 152 -19.78 11.29 12.37
C VAL A 152 -20.03 12.37 13.42
N ASP A 153 -20.82 12.08 14.47
CA ASP A 153 -21.07 13.04 15.56
C ASP A 153 -19.80 13.26 16.41
N ALA A 154 -19.01 12.23 16.64
CA ALA A 154 -17.71 12.38 17.28
C ALA A 154 -16.74 13.22 16.42
N ALA A 155 -16.71 12.99 15.12
CA ALA A 155 -15.93 13.77 14.16
C ALA A 155 -16.28 15.25 14.20
N ARG A 156 -17.58 15.57 14.16
CA ARG A 156 -18.07 16.97 14.25
C ARG A 156 -17.61 17.66 15.51
N ARG A 157 -17.68 16.98 16.68
CA ARG A 157 -17.17 17.56 17.94
C ARG A 157 -15.67 17.81 17.93
N MET A 158 -14.92 17.10 17.09
CA MET A 158 -13.47 17.24 16.92
C MET A 158 -13.10 18.19 15.76
N GLY A 159 -14.07 18.78 15.07
CA GLY A 159 -13.82 19.61 13.89
C GLY A 159 -13.38 18.83 12.66
N VAL A 160 -13.61 17.51 12.62
CA VAL A 160 -13.33 16.64 11.48
C VAL A 160 -14.59 16.50 10.65
N VAL A 161 -14.48 16.74 9.33
CA VAL A 161 -15.60 16.55 8.39
C VAL A 161 -15.54 15.15 7.80
N ILE A 162 -16.57 14.35 8.04
CA ILE A 162 -16.81 13.06 7.40
C ILE A 162 -18.12 13.17 6.62
N GLU A 163 -18.03 12.99 5.31
CA GLU A 163 -19.17 13.01 4.39
C GLU A 163 -19.82 11.61 4.24
#